data_4520efcfe5f2721b63b938af3d2bd3ea
#
_entry.id   4520efcfe5f2721b63b938af3d2bd3ea
#
_cell.length_a   1.000
_cell.length_b   1.000
_cell.length_c   1.000
_cell.angle_alpha   90.00
_cell.angle_beta   90.00
_cell.angle_gamma   90.00
#
_symmetry.space_group_name_H-M   'P 1'
#
loop_
_entity.id
_entity.type
_entity.pdbx_description
1 polymer ?
#
loop_
_entity_poly.entity_id
_entity_poly.type
_entity_poly.pdbx_seq_one_letter_code
_entity_poly.pdbx_strand_id
1 'polypeptide(L)'
;MTAEENLRRYREEIRVVTEDILRKIVLRRELARRLGETKRALGLSLVDYEAEAELRQHVARVAADLGLDPAHAQKLLTLLIDDAVKIQSSSTKPRITHMDIFRKAKQIEMSGEKVYHLEVGEPDFGAPSPVAEELTRAALNGYAAYGEAKGRPELRKAIRDSLRERFRVDVHEEQIVVTPGGRFAVYTAAASVLNPGDQAVVIDPSWPLYKQVVEMMHARPLVVRTSLEGGWIPSIEELEKKLGQGCRALFINYPNNPTGIVLSRKDLTAVIEAAQQVNCYLISDEVYMDYCFAHYASALESGYENVIVVNSFSKSWGMTGYRIGYLVAKREVADRAARIVSQLITCVPEFVQMAALKALLDGETPRRYSQVIRERIELICRELDRIGARYVKPLGAMYVFPRIGGDGFDSAEMALRLLEKRRVAVAPGTAFGDYPEFIRLSAGTSKEELLTGLRLLEEELKSMDRTK
;
A
#
# COMPACT_ATOMS: atom_id res chain seq x y z
N MET A 1 15.95 41.51 41.43
CA MET A 1 16.36 40.74 40.22
C MET A 1 15.92 41.49 38.99
N THR A 2 16.81 41.71 38.09
CA THR A 2 16.49 42.36 36.80
C THR A 2 15.71 41.38 35.90
N ALA A 3 15.03 41.87 34.88
CA ALA A 3 14.34 41.03 33.89
C ALA A 3 15.33 40.05 33.21
N GLU A 4 16.58 40.45 33.00
CA GLU A 4 17.64 39.61 32.43
C GLU A 4 18.08 38.47 33.37
N GLU A 5 18.17 38.75 34.68
CA GLU A 5 18.47 37.71 35.69
C GLU A 5 17.37 36.68 35.77
N ASN A 6 16.08 37.11 35.73
CA ASN A 6 14.95 36.21 35.68
C ASN A 6 14.93 35.36 34.41
N LEU A 7 15.25 35.95 33.24
CA LEU A 7 15.33 35.24 31.97
C LEU A 7 16.40 34.13 32.01
N ARG A 8 17.59 34.43 32.54
CA ARG A 8 18.66 33.43 32.69
C ARG A 8 18.25 32.30 33.65
N ARG A 9 17.63 32.63 34.78
CA ARG A 9 17.15 31.67 35.77
C ARG A 9 16.08 30.72 35.12
N TYR A 10 15.06 31.27 34.46
CA TYR A 10 14.03 30.45 33.86
C TYR A 10 14.55 29.55 32.73
N ARG A 11 15.53 30.02 31.96
CA ARG A 11 16.20 29.17 30.95
C ARG A 11 16.93 28.01 31.59
N GLU A 12 17.60 28.22 32.71
CA GLU A 12 18.28 27.16 33.45
C GLU A 12 17.29 26.16 34.06
N GLU A 13 16.23 26.65 34.68
CA GLU A 13 15.18 25.80 35.25
C GLU A 13 14.53 24.94 34.16
N ILE A 14 14.23 25.52 32.98
CA ILE A 14 13.71 24.78 31.82
C ILE A 14 14.71 23.70 31.37
N ARG A 15 16.00 24.00 31.34
CA ARG A 15 17.04 23.03 30.96
C ARG A 15 17.06 21.84 31.92
N VAL A 16 17.04 22.09 33.21
CA VAL A 16 17.01 21.02 34.25
C VAL A 16 15.76 20.14 34.08
N VAL A 17 14.60 20.74 33.94
CA VAL A 17 13.34 20.00 33.73
C VAL A 17 13.40 19.19 32.44
N THR A 18 13.98 19.71 31.37
CA THR A 18 14.14 19.00 30.09
C THR A 18 15.05 17.77 30.25
N GLU A 19 16.16 17.89 31.00
CA GLU A 19 17.04 16.77 31.33
C GLU A 19 16.31 15.67 32.11
N ASP A 20 15.50 16.06 33.08
CA ASP A 20 14.71 15.09 33.85
C ASP A 20 13.67 14.36 32.97
N ILE A 21 13.02 15.05 32.05
CA ILE A 21 12.13 14.41 31.05
C ILE A 21 12.91 13.39 30.24
N LEU A 22 14.11 13.73 29.72
CA LEU A 22 14.93 12.80 28.94
C LEU A 22 15.36 11.58 29.76
N ARG A 23 15.71 11.73 31.03
CA ARG A 23 16.02 10.61 31.94
C ARG A 23 14.80 9.68 32.12
N LYS A 24 13.60 10.22 32.27
CA LYS A 24 12.36 9.43 32.35
C LYS A 24 12.06 8.70 31.06
N ILE A 25 12.34 9.29 29.89
CA ILE A 25 12.22 8.63 28.59
C ILE A 25 13.18 7.44 28.50
N VAL A 26 14.45 7.59 28.94
CA VAL A 26 15.41 6.48 28.95
C VAL A 26 14.92 5.32 29.83
N LEU A 27 14.42 5.62 31.04
CA LEU A 27 13.85 4.61 31.91
C LEU A 27 12.65 3.88 31.26
N ARG A 28 11.75 4.65 30.62
CA ARG A 28 10.60 4.09 29.91
C ARG A 28 11.03 3.18 28.74
N ARG A 29 12.07 3.53 28.02
CA ARG A 29 12.65 2.70 26.93
C ARG A 29 13.15 1.37 27.44
N GLU A 30 13.84 1.35 28.58
CA GLU A 30 14.31 0.11 29.21
C GLU A 30 13.13 -0.81 29.65
N LEU A 31 12.08 -0.23 30.22
CA LEU A 31 10.86 -0.97 30.57
C LEU A 31 10.16 -1.51 29.31
N ALA A 32 10.10 -0.73 28.24
CA ALA A 32 9.53 -1.18 26.97
C ALA A 32 10.32 -2.36 26.37
N ARG A 33 11.65 -2.34 26.44
CA ARG A 33 12.51 -3.44 25.99
C ARG A 33 12.20 -4.73 26.75
N ARG A 34 12.17 -4.68 28.09
CA ARG A 34 11.83 -5.83 28.96
C ARG A 34 10.42 -6.35 28.71
N LEU A 35 9.44 -5.45 28.51
CA LEU A 35 8.08 -5.82 28.16
C LEU A 35 8.04 -6.58 26.83
N GLY A 36 8.78 -6.11 25.82
CA GLY A 36 8.88 -6.78 24.53
C GLY A 36 9.51 -8.19 24.64
N GLU A 37 10.53 -8.37 25.48
CA GLU A 37 11.15 -9.66 25.77
C GLU A 37 10.15 -10.61 26.43
N THR A 38 9.41 -10.14 27.42
CA THR A 38 8.38 -10.92 28.12
C THR A 38 7.24 -11.32 27.18
N LYS A 39 6.74 -10.39 26.35
CA LYS A 39 5.69 -10.69 25.36
C LYS A 39 6.13 -11.79 24.40
N ARG A 40 7.37 -11.74 23.90
CA ARG A 40 7.93 -12.79 23.02
C ARG A 40 8.02 -14.15 23.74
N ALA A 41 8.48 -14.19 24.97
CA ALA A 41 8.56 -15.41 25.74
C ALA A 41 7.18 -16.06 25.96
N LEU A 42 6.12 -15.26 25.99
CA LEU A 42 4.74 -15.71 26.14
C LEU A 42 3.99 -15.90 24.79
N GLY A 43 4.66 -15.68 23.65
CA GLY A 43 4.01 -15.76 22.33
C GLY A 43 2.95 -14.69 22.09
N LEU A 44 2.98 -13.56 22.82
CA LEU A 44 2.01 -12.47 22.72
C LEU A 44 2.42 -11.47 21.65
N SER A 45 1.42 -10.78 21.07
CA SER A 45 1.65 -9.66 20.16
C SER A 45 2.45 -8.54 20.84
N LEU A 46 3.44 -7.97 20.12
CA LEU A 46 4.18 -6.80 20.63
C LEU A 46 3.26 -5.59 20.81
N VAL A 47 2.29 -5.41 19.92
CA VAL A 47 1.28 -4.35 20.02
C VAL A 47 0.07 -4.90 20.76
N ASP A 48 -0.21 -4.33 21.92
CA ASP A 48 -1.34 -4.66 22.79
C ASP A 48 -2.30 -3.47 22.80
N TYR A 49 -3.30 -3.62 22.02
CA TYR A 49 -4.22 -2.51 21.73
C TYR A 49 -5.18 -2.18 22.89
N GLU A 50 -5.49 -3.15 23.70
CA GLU A 50 -6.34 -2.94 24.88
C GLU A 50 -5.58 -2.16 25.95
N ALA A 51 -4.35 -2.59 26.23
CA ALA A 51 -3.45 -1.86 27.12
C ALA A 51 -3.10 -0.44 26.61
N GLU A 52 -2.97 -0.24 25.30
CA GLU A 52 -2.78 1.09 24.74
C GLU A 52 -4.01 1.98 24.89
N ALA A 53 -5.21 1.44 24.71
CA ALA A 53 -6.46 2.22 24.89
C ALA A 53 -6.63 2.63 26.36
N GLU A 54 -6.36 1.74 27.30
CA GLU A 54 -6.36 2.04 28.74
C GLU A 54 -5.35 3.12 29.09
N LEU A 55 -4.12 3.03 28.55
CA LEU A 55 -3.07 4.02 28.78
C LEU A 55 -3.47 5.39 28.22
N ARG A 56 -4.12 5.47 27.05
CA ARG A 56 -4.61 6.70 26.45
C ARG A 56 -5.69 7.36 27.33
N GLN A 57 -6.62 6.58 27.86
CA GLN A 57 -7.64 7.07 28.80
C GLN A 57 -7.02 7.58 30.10
N HIS A 58 -6.04 6.83 30.62
CA HIS A 58 -5.32 7.25 31.82
C HIS A 58 -4.60 8.58 31.62
N VAL A 59 -3.83 8.71 30.54
CA VAL A 59 -3.10 9.95 30.22
C VAL A 59 -4.03 11.14 30.00
N ALA A 60 -5.20 10.93 29.38
CA ALA A 60 -6.18 12.01 29.22
C ALA A 60 -6.69 12.54 30.58
N ARG A 61 -6.95 11.65 31.55
CA ARG A 61 -7.34 12.02 32.91
C ARG A 61 -6.24 12.78 33.63
N VAL A 62 -5.02 12.23 33.62
CA VAL A 62 -3.86 12.89 34.26
C VAL A 62 -3.58 14.25 33.64
N ALA A 63 -3.70 14.40 32.34
CA ALA A 63 -3.53 15.68 31.66
C ALA A 63 -4.54 16.73 32.15
N ALA A 64 -5.79 16.33 32.27
CA ALA A 64 -6.86 17.21 32.80
C ALA A 64 -6.57 17.63 34.24
N ASP A 65 -6.17 16.70 35.11
CA ASP A 65 -5.83 16.97 36.52
C ASP A 65 -4.63 17.92 36.64
N LEU A 66 -3.68 17.87 35.71
CA LEU A 66 -2.50 18.73 35.69
C LEU A 66 -2.72 20.06 34.93
N GLY A 67 -3.92 20.30 34.39
CA GLY A 67 -4.21 21.50 33.59
C GLY A 67 -3.49 21.52 32.24
N LEU A 68 -3.05 20.37 31.72
CA LEU A 68 -2.45 20.22 30.40
C LEU A 68 -3.54 19.91 29.36
N ASP A 69 -3.48 20.52 28.19
CA ASP A 69 -4.39 20.20 27.08
C ASP A 69 -4.34 18.68 26.74
N PRO A 70 -5.47 17.98 26.87
CA PRO A 70 -5.53 16.55 26.59
C PRO A 70 -5.07 16.18 25.18
N ALA A 71 -5.32 17.02 24.16
CA ALA A 71 -4.86 16.79 22.80
C ALA A 71 -3.33 16.87 22.69
N HIS A 72 -2.69 17.78 23.44
CA HIS A 72 -1.23 17.87 23.52
C HIS A 72 -0.63 16.65 24.24
N ALA A 73 -1.22 16.22 25.35
CA ALA A 73 -0.80 15.01 26.06
C ALA A 73 -0.89 13.75 25.20
N GLN A 74 -1.95 13.62 24.40
CA GLN A 74 -2.12 12.48 23.47
C GLN A 74 -1.04 12.46 22.36
N LYS A 75 -0.62 13.63 21.85
CA LYS A 75 0.50 13.71 20.88
C LYS A 75 1.80 13.22 21.50
N LEU A 76 2.14 13.67 22.71
CA LEU A 76 3.31 13.21 23.44
C LEU A 76 3.27 11.70 23.70
N LEU A 77 2.11 11.18 24.14
CA LEU A 77 1.93 9.76 24.37
C LEU A 77 2.12 8.95 23.08
N THR A 78 1.61 9.42 21.95
CA THR A 78 1.78 8.73 20.66
C THR A 78 3.27 8.59 20.32
N LEU A 79 4.08 9.64 20.45
CA LEU A 79 5.53 9.56 20.27
C LEU A 79 6.20 8.54 21.19
N LEU A 80 5.77 8.46 22.45
CA LEU A 80 6.30 7.51 23.43
C LEU A 80 5.86 6.06 23.13
N ILE A 81 4.66 5.83 22.59
CA ILE A 81 4.20 4.52 22.17
C ILE A 81 4.97 4.06 20.93
N ASP A 82 5.13 4.93 19.92
CA ASP A 82 5.89 4.64 18.70
C ASP A 82 7.35 4.25 19.02
N ASP A 83 7.99 4.98 19.95
CA ASP A 83 9.34 4.65 20.41
C ASP A 83 9.39 3.30 21.12
N ALA A 84 8.39 2.99 21.95
CA ALA A 84 8.29 1.71 22.65
C ALA A 84 8.10 0.53 21.67
N VAL A 85 7.24 0.67 20.68
CA VAL A 85 7.03 -0.36 19.63
C VAL A 85 8.30 -0.57 18.83
N LYS A 86 9.03 0.49 18.45
CA LYS A 86 10.33 0.39 17.77
C LYS A 86 11.35 -0.37 18.61
N ILE A 87 11.46 -0.10 19.90
CA ILE A 87 12.39 -0.78 20.81
C ILE A 87 12.01 -2.26 20.98
N GLN A 88 10.74 -2.56 21.15
CA GLN A 88 10.25 -3.92 21.25
C GLN A 88 10.48 -4.72 19.96
N SER A 89 10.40 -4.08 18.79
CA SER A 89 10.65 -4.70 17.49
C SER A 89 12.14 -4.75 17.11
N SER A 90 13.01 -3.94 17.71
CA SER A 90 14.43 -3.84 17.35
C SER A 90 15.26 -5.12 17.63
N SER A 91 14.73 -6.07 18.38
CA SER A 91 15.32 -7.40 18.59
C SER A 91 14.79 -8.47 17.61
N THR A 92 13.89 -8.14 16.70
CA THR A 92 13.51 -9.00 15.57
C THR A 92 14.46 -8.72 14.39
N LYS A 93 14.91 -9.78 13.69
CA LYS A 93 15.65 -9.62 12.42
C LYS A 93 14.91 -8.60 11.54
N PRO A 94 15.60 -7.64 10.88
CA PRO A 94 14.95 -6.67 10.00
C PRO A 94 14.07 -7.43 9.00
N ARG A 95 12.81 -7.04 8.90
CA ARG A 95 11.86 -7.70 8.00
C ARG A 95 12.28 -7.38 6.57
N ILE A 96 12.75 -8.39 5.84
CA ILE A 96 13.16 -8.25 4.45
C ILE A 96 11.92 -7.95 3.61
N THR A 97 11.94 -6.82 2.94
CA THR A 97 10.87 -6.37 2.06
C THR A 97 11.14 -6.76 0.60
N HIS A 98 10.11 -6.71 -0.24
CA HIS A 98 10.30 -6.87 -1.69
C HIS A 98 11.25 -5.80 -2.29
N MET A 99 11.31 -4.60 -1.67
CA MET A 99 12.23 -3.53 -2.10
C MET A 99 13.69 -3.82 -1.72
N ASP A 100 13.93 -4.55 -0.65
CA ASP A 100 15.29 -4.97 -0.27
C ASP A 100 15.80 -6.03 -1.25
N ILE A 101 14.94 -6.97 -1.64
CA ILE A 101 15.23 -7.94 -2.72
C ILE A 101 15.54 -7.22 -4.03
N PHE A 102 14.67 -6.27 -4.43
CA PHE A 102 14.87 -5.47 -5.65
C PHE A 102 16.20 -4.70 -5.62
N ARG A 103 16.52 -4.01 -4.52
CA ARG A 103 17.76 -3.26 -4.39
C ARG A 103 18.98 -4.17 -4.51
N LYS A 104 18.94 -5.34 -3.86
CA LYS A 104 20.03 -6.34 -3.96
C LYS A 104 20.15 -6.93 -5.36
N ALA A 105 19.03 -7.20 -6.04
CA ALA A 105 19.02 -7.62 -7.43
C ALA A 105 19.70 -6.60 -8.35
N LYS A 106 19.36 -5.31 -8.19
CA LYS A 106 20.02 -4.23 -8.95
C LYS A 106 21.52 -4.11 -8.67
N GLN A 107 21.97 -4.35 -7.44
CA GLN A 107 23.41 -4.39 -7.13
C GLN A 107 24.12 -5.54 -7.85
N ILE A 108 23.48 -6.71 -7.95
CA ILE A 108 24.03 -7.86 -8.70
C ILE A 108 24.11 -7.53 -10.20
N GLU A 109 23.07 -6.91 -10.78
CA GLU A 109 23.09 -6.48 -12.18
C GLU A 109 24.20 -5.45 -12.47
N MET A 110 24.44 -4.52 -11.54
CA MET A 110 25.54 -3.56 -11.66
C MET A 110 26.94 -4.22 -11.66
N SER A 111 27.08 -5.44 -11.11
CA SER A 111 28.31 -6.23 -11.21
C SER A 111 28.44 -7.02 -12.53
N GLY A 112 27.49 -6.89 -13.45
CA GLY A 112 27.48 -7.52 -14.76
C GLY A 112 26.81 -8.89 -14.83
N GLU A 113 26.15 -9.31 -13.74
CA GLU A 113 25.42 -10.58 -13.70
C GLU A 113 23.94 -10.38 -14.05
N LYS A 114 23.35 -11.32 -14.80
CA LYS A 114 21.91 -11.29 -15.12
C LYS A 114 21.08 -11.74 -13.91
N VAL A 115 19.99 -11.01 -13.61
CA VAL A 115 18.97 -11.41 -12.64
C VAL A 115 17.62 -11.60 -13.35
N TYR A 116 16.86 -12.62 -12.94
CA TYR A 116 15.49 -12.88 -13.40
C TYR A 116 14.51 -12.27 -12.41
N HIS A 117 13.80 -11.21 -12.82
CA HIS A 117 12.93 -10.41 -11.97
C HIS A 117 11.50 -10.93 -11.97
N LEU A 118 11.10 -11.62 -10.89
CA LEU A 118 9.73 -12.06 -10.65
C LEU A 118 9.10 -11.34 -9.42
N GLU A 119 9.83 -10.38 -8.81
CA GLU A 119 9.36 -9.62 -7.65
C GLU A 119 8.75 -8.26 -8.02
N VAL A 120 9.09 -7.70 -9.18
CA VAL A 120 8.71 -6.33 -9.56
C VAL A 120 7.30 -6.30 -10.09
N GLY A 121 6.49 -5.38 -9.56
CA GLY A 121 5.14 -5.11 -10.07
C GLY A 121 5.14 -4.10 -11.21
N GLU A 122 5.99 -4.28 -12.21
CA GLU A 122 6.11 -3.41 -13.39
C GLU A 122 6.10 -4.28 -14.66
N PRO A 123 5.22 -3.97 -15.63
CA PRO A 123 5.24 -4.68 -16.89
C PRO A 123 6.45 -4.28 -17.75
N ASP A 124 6.97 -5.22 -18.53
CA ASP A 124 8.12 -5.04 -19.43
C ASP A 124 7.80 -4.31 -20.74
N PHE A 125 6.56 -3.92 -20.92
CA PHE A 125 6.11 -3.09 -22.05
C PHE A 125 5.89 -1.64 -21.61
N GLY A 126 6.34 -0.71 -22.45
CA GLY A 126 6.24 0.73 -22.20
C GLY A 126 4.93 1.35 -22.69
N ALA A 127 4.83 2.66 -22.56
CA ALA A 127 3.72 3.42 -23.12
C ALA A 127 3.66 3.28 -24.64
N PRO A 128 2.45 3.30 -25.26
CA PRO A 128 2.30 3.31 -26.72
C PRO A 128 3.02 4.50 -27.37
N SER A 129 3.59 4.30 -28.58
CA SER A 129 4.31 5.36 -29.30
C SER A 129 3.52 6.67 -29.40
N PRO A 130 2.20 6.68 -29.71
CA PRO A 130 1.43 7.93 -29.77
C PRO A 130 1.36 8.68 -28.43
N VAL A 131 1.46 7.97 -27.28
CA VAL A 131 1.50 8.57 -25.95
C VAL A 131 2.86 9.22 -25.67
N ALA A 132 3.95 8.54 -26.07
CA ALA A 132 5.31 9.06 -25.95
C ALA A 132 5.55 10.28 -26.88
N GLU A 133 5.01 10.24 -28.09
CA GLU A 133 5.03 11.37 -29.04
C GLU A 133 4.29 12.57 -28.49
N GLU A 134 3.10 12.36 -27.91
CA GLU A 134 2.31 13.42 -27.27
C GLU A 134 3.02 14.04 -26.08
N LEU A 135 3.71 13.23 -25.24
CA LEU A 135 4.54 13.72 -24.14
C LEU A 135 5.59 14.72 -24.67
N THR A 136 6.32 14.29 -25.70
CA THR A 136 7.38 15.10 -26.32
C THR A 136 6.80 16.38 -26.95
N ARG A 137 5.72 16.24 -27.74
CA ARG A 137 5.02 17.37 -28.36
C ARG A 137 4.56 18.38 -27.32
N ALA A 138 3.92 17.94 -26.24
CA ALA A 138 3.42 18.81 -25.20
C ALA A 138 4.56 19.54 -24.48
N ALA A 139 5.66 18.84 -24.14
CA ALA A 139 6.81 19.45 -23.49
C ALA A 139 7.43 20.58 -24.32
N LEU A 140 7.47 20.43 -25.67
CA LEU A 140 8.02 21.42 -26.59
C LEU A 140 7.05 22.57 -26.89
N ASN A 141 5.74 22.40 -26.68
CA ASN A 141 4.71 23.36 -27.04
C ASN A 141 4.08 24.13 -25.86
N GLY A 142 4.86 24.40 -24.80
CA GLY A 142 4.47 25.32 -23.75
C GLY A 142 3.77 24.67 -22.53
N TYR A 143 3.57 23.35 -22.52
CA TYR A 143 2.98 22.64 -21.36
C TYR A 143 3.99 22.35 -20.24
N ALA A 144 5.04 23.17 -20.12
CA ALA A 144 6.04 23.06 -19.07
C ALA A 144 5.83 24.05 -17.91
N ALA A 145 4.76 24.85 -17.95
CA ALA A 145 4.39 25.79 -16.90
C ALA A 145 3.62 25.09 -15.75
N TYR A 146 3.43 25.82 -14.64
CA TYR A 146 2.55 25.38 -13.57
C TYR A 146 1.09 25.34 -14.02
N GLY A 147 0.41 24.26 -13.67
CA GLY A 147 -1.01 24.05 -13.90
C GLY A 147 -1.85 24.03 -12.63
N GLU A 148 -3.09 23.60 -12.75
CA GLU A 148 -4.02 23.46 -11.64
C GLU A 148 -3.64 22.27 -10.75
N ALA A 149 -3.78 22.43 -9.43
CA ALA A 149 -3.51 21.39 -8.46
C ALA A 149 -4.42 20.15 -8.60
N LYS A 150 -5.68 20.35 -9.01
CA LYS A 150 -6.60 19.24 -9.34
C LYS A 150 -6.24 18.52 -10.64
N GLY A 151 -5.38 19.09 -11.46
CA GLY A 151 -5.07 18.65 -12.81
C GLY A 151 -5.93 19.34 -13.86
N ARG A 152 -5.50 19.22 -15.11
CA ARG A 152 -6.11 19.87 -16.27
C ARG A 152 -7.59 19.52 -16.41
N PRO A 153 -8.46 20.52 -16.69
CA PRO A 153 -9.89 20.28 -16.89
C PRO A 153 -10.18 19.25 -17.98
N GLU A 154 -9.40 19.27 -19.07
CA GLU A 154 -9.58 18.35 -20.20
C GLU A 154 -9.31 16.89 -19.78
N LEU A 155 -8.27 16.65 -18.96
CA LEU A 155 -7.96 15.32 -18.46
C LEU A 155 -9.02 14.85 -17.45
N ARG A 156 -9.45 15.71 -16.51
CA ARG A 156 -10.51 15.40 -15.56
C ARG A 156 -11.82 15.05 -16.25
N LYS A 157 -12.16 15.81 -17.31
CA LYS A 157 -13.32 15.54 -18.16
C LYS A 157 -13.20 14.17 -18.85
N ALA A 158 -12.04 13.86 -19.44
CA ALA A 158 -11.81 12.59 -20.12
C ALA A 158 -11.88 11.40 -19.13
N ILE A 159 -11.35 11.56 -17.91
CA ILE A 159 -11.48 10.54 -16.84
C ILE A 159 -12.96 10.34 -16.48
N ARG A 160 -13.70 11.42 -16.24
CA ARG A 160 -15.14 11.37 -15.99
C ARG A 160 -15.89 10.60 -17.08
N ASP A 161 -15.63 10.96 -18.32
CA ASP A 161 -16.33 10.38 -19.48
C ASP A 161 -16.00 8.88 -19.60
N SER A 162 -14.74 8.48 -19.38
CA SER A 162 -14.33 7.08 -19.33
C SER A 162 -15.01 6.30 -18.20
N LEU A 163 -15.11 6.87 -17.01
CA LEU A 163 -15.81 6.23 -15.87
C LEU A 163 -17.31 6.07 -16.15
N ARG A 164 -17.93 7.10 -16.74
CA ARG A 164 -19.34 7.06 -17.14
C ARG A 164 -19.62 5.99 -18.20
N GLU A 165 -18.76 5.87 -19.20
CA GLU A 165 -18.89 4.87 -20.26
C GLU A 165 -18.75 3.45 -19.70
N ARG A 166 -17.75 3.22 -18.83
CA ARG A 166 -17.41 1.88 -18.32
C ARG A 166 -18.33 1.39 -17.21
N PHE A 167 -18.69 2.26 -16.27
CA PHE A 167 -19.37 1.90 -15.04
C PHE A 167 -20.75 2.54 -14.89
N ARG A 168 -21.14 3.42 -15.82
CA ARG A 168 -22.42 4.16 -15.80
C ARG A 168 -22.60 5.01 -14.53
N VAL A 169 -21.50 5.46 -13.95
CA VAL A 169 -21.49 6.34 -12.77
C VAL A 169 -21.50 7.80 -13.18
N ASP A 170 -22.22 8.63 -12.42
CA ASP A 170 -22.26 10.07 -12.63
C ASP A 170 -21.32 10.77 -11.65
N VAL A 171 -20.08 11.00 -12.11
CA VAL A 171 -19.02 11.69 -11.36
C VAL A 171 -18.85 13.08 -11.94
N HIS A 172 -18.77 14.10 -11.09
CA HIS A 172 -18.46 15.46 -11.52
C HIS A 172 -16.94 15.67 -11.61
N GLU A 173 -16.47 16.51 -12.56
CA GLU A 173 -15.03 16.79 -12.74
C GLU A 173 -14.34 17.32 -11.48
N GLU A 174 -15.08 18.06 -10.62
CA GLU A 174 -14.58 18.57 -9.35
C GLU A 174 -14.32 17.48 -8.28
N GLN A 175 -14.80 16.26 -8.51
CA GLN A 175 -14.56 15.09 -7.66
C GLN A 175 -13.27 14.34 -8.05
N ILE A 176 -12.60 14.77 -9.13
CA ILE A 176 -11.41 14.12 -9.67
C ILE A 176 -10.18 14.97 -9.37
N VAL A 177 -9.14 14.32 -8.83
CA VAL A 177 -7.84 14.96 -8.57
C VAL A 177 -6.74 14.13 -9.22
N VAL A 178 -5.99 14.72 -10.12
CA VAL A 178 -4.82 14.11 -10.77
C VAL A 178 -3.64 14.12 -9.79
N THR A 179 -2.91 13.01 -9.75
CA THR A 179 -1.82 12.79 -8.78
C THR A 179 -0.57 12.24 -9.47
N PRO A 180 0.63 12.37 -8.86
CA PRO A 180 1.86 11.78 -9.40
C PRO A 180 1.88 10.25 -9.18
N GLY A 181 0.97 9.55 -9.89
CA GLY A 181 0.78 8.10 -9.86
C GLY A 181 -0.09 7.61 -8.70
N GLY A 182 -0.51 6.33 -8.79
CA GLY A 182 -1.41 5.71 -7.81
C GLY A 182 -0.85 5.68 -6.39
N ARG A 183 0.46 5.54 -6.19
CA ARG A 183 1.09 5.58 -4.86
C ARG A 183 0.80 6.89 -4.13
N PHE A 184 0.93 8.01 -4.81
CA PHE A 184 0.64 9.32 -4.24
C PHE A 184 -0.88 9.51 -4.06
N ALA A 185 -1.69 8.96 -4.97
CA ALA A 185 -3.15 8.97 -4.81
C ALA A 185 -3.61 8.25 -3.54
N VAL A 186 -3.04 7.07 -3.21
CA VAL A 186 -3.30 6.35 -1.95
C VAL A 186 -2.89 7.20 -0.74
N TYR A 187 -1.70 7.80 -0.76
CA TYR A 187 -1.25 8.71 0.30
C TYR A 187 -2.22 9.89 0.47
N THR A 188 -2.56 10.54 -0.63
CA THR A 188 -3.43 11.73 -0.62
C THR A 188 -4.84 11.39 -0.17
N ALA A 189 -5.38 10.23 -0.58
CA ALA A 189 -6.67 9.71 -0.10
C ALA A 189 -6.65 9.52 1.42
N ALA A 190 -5.64 8.83 1.96
CA ALA A 190 -5.47 8.63 3.40
C ALA A 190 -5.35 9.95 4.16
N ALA A 191 -4.44 10.85 3.70
CA ALA A 191 -4.20 12.15 4.33
C ALA A 191 -5.42 13.09 4.27
N SER A 192 -6.35 12.85 3.35
CA SER A 192 -7.58 13.64 3.27
C SER A 192 -8.65 13.24 4.29
N VAL A 193 -8.54 12.05 4.90
CA VAL A 193 -9.61 11.51 5.75
C VAL A 193 -9.14 11.03 7.12
N LEU A 194 -7.84 10.69 7.28
CA LEU A 194 -7.28 10.22 8.53
C LEU A 194 -6.64 11.36 9.33
N ASN A 195 -6.79 11.29 10.64
CA ASN A 195 -6.15 12.16 11.61
C ASN A 195 -5.31 11.31 12.59
N PRO A 196 -4.36 11.91 13.31
CA PRO A 196 -3.64 11.24 14.38
C PRO A 196 -4.57 10.61 15.40
N GLY A 197 -4.37 9.31 15.67
CA GLY A 197 -5.19 8.52 16.59
C GLY A 197 -6.38 7.81 15.96
N ASP A 198 -6.74 8.10 14.71
CA ASP A 198 -7.77 7.36 13.98
C ASP A 198 -7.36 5.90 13.76
N GLN A 199 -8.34 5.05 13.45
CA GLN A 199 -8.12 3.65 13.07
C GLN A 199 -8.52 3.44 11.61
N ALA A 200 -7.75 2.60 10.90
CA ALA A 200 -8.08 2.21 9.54
C ALA A 200 -7.90 0.70 9.34
N VAL A 201 -8.90 0.04 8.75
CA VAL A 201 -8.84 -1.38 8.42
C VAL A 201 -8.09 -1.59 7.11
N VAL A 202 -7.20 -2.59 7.10
CA VAL A 202 -6.50 -3.09 5.90
C VAL A 202 -6.73 -4.59 5.80
N ILE A 203 -7.11 -5.06 4.61
CA ILE A 203 -7.32 -6.50 4.35
C ILE A 203 -6.00 -7.10 3.87
N ASP A 204 -5.42 -8.04 4.64
CA ASP A 204 -4.19 -8.74 4.29
C ASP A 204 -4.48 -10.11 3.63
N PRO A 205 -3.64 -10.57 2.69
CA PRO A 205 -2.37 -9.98 2.27
C PRO A 205 -2.59 -8.73 1.43
N SER A 206 -1.77 -7.70 1.67
CA SER A 206 -1.95 -6.40 1.06
C SER A 206 -0.64 -5.76 0.62
N TRP A 207 -0.72 -4.82 -0.29
CA TRP A 207 0.41 -3.98 -0.62
C TRP A 207 0.88 -3.21 0.62
N PRO A 208 2.17 -3.30 1.01
CA PRO A 208 2.68 -2.73 2.27
C PRO A 208 2.37 -1.25 2.46
N LEU A 209 2.19 -0.52 1.37
CA LEU A 209 1.93 0.92 1.40
C LEU A 209 0.69 1.28 2.20
N TYR A 210 -0.38 0.47 2.19
CA TYR A 210 -1.62 0.84 2.89
C TYR A 210 -1.38 0.98 4.40
N LYS A 211 -0.72 0.01 5.03
CA LYS A 211 -0.35 0.10 6.45
C LYS A 211 0.63 1.25 6.71
N GLN A 212 1.62 1.42 5.84
CA GLN A 212 2.59 2.51 5.95
C GLN A 212 1.95 3.90 5.88
N VAL A 213 1.00 4.14 4.97
CA VAL A 213 0.34 5.45 4.91
C VAL A 213 -0.57 5.69 6.10
N VAL A 214 -1.23 4.66 6.64
CA VAL A 214 -1.98 4.76 7.90
C VAL A 214 -1.06 5.18 9.04
N GLU A 215 0.09 4.52 9.19
CA GLU A 215 1.10 4.84 10.18
C GLU A 215 1.70 6.24 9.98
N MET A 216 1.95 6.66 8.73
CA MET A 216 2.43 8.03 8.41
C MET A 216 1.42 9.11 8.82
N MET A 217 0.13 8.81 8.86
CA MET A 217 -0.90 9.71 9.39
C MET A 217 -1.00 9.65 10.92
N HIS A 218 -0.10 8.96 11.60
CA HIS A 218 -0.20 8.67 13.04
C HIS A 218 -1.52 8.03 13.41
N ALA A 219 -2.13 7.30 12.47
CA ALA A 219 -3.31 6.47 12.66
C ALA A 219 -2.90 5.01 12.84
N ARG A 220 -3.84 4.18 13.29
CA ARG A 220 -3.58 2.79 13.62
C ARG A 220 -4.16 1.84 12.56
N PRO A 221 -3.34 0.98 11.92
CA PRO A 221 -3.85 -0.06 11.05
C PRO A 221 -4.46 -1.21 11.87
N LEU A 222 -5.70 -1.57 11.55
CA LEU A 222 -6.36 -2.80 12.00
C LEU A 222 -6.36 -3.78 10.82
N VAL A 223 -5.93 -5.02 11.06
CA VAL A 223 -5.79 -6.01 9.99
C VAL A 223 -6.95 -7.00 10.03
N VAL A 224 -7.62 -7.19 8.89
CA VAL A 224 -8.47 -8.35 8.61
C VAL A 224 -7.64 -9.33 7.78
N ARG A 225 -7.45 -10.55 8.30
CA ARG A 225 -6.64 -11.57 7.64
C ARG A 225 -7.50 -12.42 6.72
N THR A 226 -6.99 -12.68 5.52
CA THR A 226 -7.58 -13.68 4.63
C THR A 226 -6.65 -14.89 4.49
N SER A 227 -7.14 -15.98 3.95
CA SER A 227 -6.38 -17.23 3.82
C SER A 227 -6.52 -17.86 2.44
N LEU A 228 -5.59 -18.75 2.11
CA LEU A 228 -5.63 -19.57 0.90
C LEU A 228 -6.90 -20.39 0.85
N GLU A 229 -7.29 -21.00 1.97
CA GLU A 229 -8.47 -21.87 2.11
C GLU A 229 -9.77 -21.08 1.93
N GLY A 230 -9.80 -19.81 2.37
CA GLY A 230 -10.90 -18.85 2.16
C GLY A 230 -10.88 -18.16 0.80
N GLY A 231 -9.99 -18.56 -0.12
CA GLY A 231 -9.90 -17.97 -1.45
C GLY A 231 -9.43 -16.50 -1.45
N TRP A 232 -8.81 -16.05 -0.39
CA TRP A 232 -8.37 -14.65 -0.17
C TRP A 232 -9.53 -13.65 -0.12
N ILE A 233 -10.76 -14.12 0.17
CA ILE A 233 -11.95 -13.28 0.35
C ILE A 233 -12.06 -12.94 1.86
N PRO A 234 -12.30 -11.66 2.24
CA PRO A 234 -12.43 -11.29 3.63
C PRO A 234 -13.72 -11.87 4.25
N SER A 235 -13.64 -12.32 5.50
CA SER A 235 -14.83 -12.62 6.29
C SER A 235 -15.55 -11.30 6.62
N ILE A 236 -16.82 -11.21 6.24
CA ILE A 236 -17.65 -10.02 6.54
C ILE A 236 -17.82 -9.87 8.04
N GLU A 237 -18.01 -10.95 8.79
CA GLU A 237 -18.13 -10.90 10.25
C GLU A 237 -16.86 -10.31 10.91
N GLU A 238 -15.66 -10.76 10.49
CA GLU A 238 -14.40 -10.19 11.01
C GLU A 238 -14.23 -8.73 10.59
N LEU A 239 -14.61 -8.39 9.36
CA LEU A 239 -14.57 -7.02 8.84
C LEU A 239 -15.46 -6.10 9.66
N GLU A 240 -16.72 -6.46 9.87
CA GLU A 240 -17.69 -5.70 10.67
C GLU A 240 -17.22 -5.52 12.12
N LYS A 241 -16.68 -6.58 12.72
CA LYS A 241 -16.09 -6.50 14.06
C LYS A 241 -14.94 -5.49 14.15
N LYS A 242 -14.08 -5.43 13.14
CA LYS A 242 -12.96 -4.46 13.10
C LYS A 242 -13.44 -3.03 12.81
N LEU A 243 -14.40 -2.87 11.91
CA LEU A 243 -15.00 -1.57 11.58
C LEU A 243 -15.77 -0.99 12.76
N GLY A 244 -16.50 -1.82 13.50
CA GLY A 244 -17.27 -1.44 14.68
C GLY A 244 -16.44 -0.89 15.84
N GLN A 245 -15.11 -0.96 15.80
CA GLN A 245 -14.20 -0.36 16.77
C GLN A 245 -13.98 1.16 16.57
N GLY A 246 -14.84 1.85 15.82
CA GLY A 246 -14.71 3.29 15.52
C GLY A 246 -13.73 3.57 14.38
N CYS A 247 -13.69 2.69 13.40
CA CYS A 247 -12.79 2.79 12.27
C CYS A 247 -13.13 3.96 11.35
N ARG A 248 -12.14 4.75 10.94
CA ARG A 248 -12.28 5.92 10.09
C ARG A 248 -12.19 5.59 8.60
N ALA A 249 -11.34 4.61 8.22
CA ALA A 249 -11.14 4.22 6.83
C ALA A 249 -10.96 2.71 6.68
N LEU A 250 -11.42 2.17 5.55
CA LEU A 250 -11.18 0.81 5.08
C LEU A 250 -10.42 0.88 3.76
N PHE A 251 -9.30 0.16 3.65
CA PHE A 251 -8.54 0.02 2.41
C PHE A 251 -8.83 -1.32 1.76
N ILE A 252 -9.22 -1.27 0.49
CA ILE A 252 -9.36 -2.45 -0.36
C ILE A 252 -8.55 -2.27 -1.65
N ASN A 253 -8.12 -3.39 -2.24
CA ASN A 253 -7.43 -3.40 -3.53
C ASN A 253 -7.87 -4.65 -4.30
N TYR A 254 -8.68 -4.46 -5.31
CA TYR A 254 -9.15 -5.52 -6.20
C TYR A 254 -9.24 -4.99 -7.64
N PRO A 255 -8.64 -5.71 -8.61
CA PRO A 255 -7.84 -6.94 -8.49
C PRO A 255 -6.67 -6.78 -7.53
N ASN A 256 -6.42 -7.81 -6.70
CA ASN A 256 -5.56 -7.70 -5.52
C ASN A 256 -4.07 -7.89 -5.82
N ASN A 257 -3.24 -7.09 -5.20
CA ASN A 257 -1.82 -7.32 -5.02
C ASN A 257 -1.58 -7.74 -3.55
N PRO A 258 -1.18 -9.00 -3.26
CA PRO A 258 -0.40 -9.90 -4.13
C PRO A 258 -1.17 -11.07 -4.75
N THR A 259 -2.44 -11.31 -4.42
CA THR A 259 -3.12 -12.60 -4.67
C THR A 259 -3.68 -12.75 -6.08
N GLY A 260 -3.91 -11.66 -6.80
CA GLY A 260 -4.58 -11.66 -8.10
C GLY A 260 -6.09 -11.91 -8.04
N ILE A 261 -6.69 -11.93 -6.84
CA ILE A 261 -8.12 -12.16 -6.67
C ILE A 261 -8.93 -10.93 -7.07
N VAL A 262 -10.11 -11.19 -7.58
CA VAL A 262 -11.15 -10.20 -7.88
C VAL A 262 -12.36 -10.56 -7.01
N LEU A 263 -12.94 -9.59 -6.31
CA LEU A 263 -14.19 -9.81 -5.59
C LEU A 263 -15.34 -9.97 -6.59
N SER A 264 -16.24 -10.90 -6.30
CA SER A 264 -17.52 -10.91 -6.99
C SER A 264 -18.31 -9.64 -6.68
N ARG A 265 -19.27 -9.26 -7.51
CA ARG A 265 -20.17 -8.13 -7.22
C ARG A 265 -20.83 -8.28 -5.84
N LYS A 266 -21.24 -9.51 -5.49
CA LYS A 266 -21.83 -9.79 -4.16
C LYS A 266 -20.87 -9.51 -3.03
N ASP A 267 -19.63 -9.99 -3.13
CA ASP A 267 -18.62 -9.81 -2.06
C ASP A 267 -18.21 -8.35 -1.94
N LEU A 268 -18.03 -7.64 -3.08
CA LEU A 268 -17.75 -6.20 -3.07
C LEU A 268 -18.90 -5.42 -2.43
N THR A 269 -20.14 -5.73 -2.77
CA THR A 269 -21.32 -5.10 -2.16
C THR A 269 -21.34 -5.31 -0.64
N ALA A 270 -21.11 -6.53 -0.15
CA ALA A 270 -21.07 -6.82 1.28
C ALA A 270 -19.95 -6.02 2.01
N VAL A 271 -18.77 -5.89 1.41
CA VAL A 271 -17.67 -5.07 1.96
C VAL A 271 -18.07 -3.58 2.03
N ILE A 272 -18.74 -3.07 1.00
CA ILE A 272 -19.19 -1.67 0.96
C ILE A 272 -20.28 -1.43 2.00
N GLU A 273 -21.26 -2.33 2.11
CA GLU A 273 -22.33 -2.25 3.10
C GLU A 273 -21.79 -2.25 4.53
N ALA A 274 -20.79 -3.09 4.83
CA ALA A 274 -20.11 -3.09 6.13
C ALA A 274 -19.44 -1.74 6.45
N ALA A 275 -18.78 -1.10 5.47
CA ALA A 275 -18.23 0.24 5.65
C ALA A 275 -19.30 1.31 5.79
N GLN A 276 -20.40 1.20 5.06
CA GLN A 276 -21.52 2.15 5.07
C GLN A 276 -22.26 2.14 6.41
N GLN A 277 -22.47 0.97 7.02
CA GLN A 277 -23.13 0.84 8.33
C GLN A 277 -22.47 1.67 9.44
N VAL A 278 -21.16 1.82 9.39
CA VAL A 278 -20.38 2.59 10.37
C VAL A 278 -19.91 3.95 9.83
N ASN A 279 -20.38 4.37 8.67
CA ASN A 279 -20.00 5.62 8.00
C ASN A 279 -18.48 5.77 7.79
N CYS A 280 -17.80 4.67 7.50
CA CYS A 280 -16.37 4.58 7.29
C CYS A 280 -15.99 4.98 5.86
N TYR A 281 -14.91 5.72 5.65
CA TYR A 281 -14.39 5.97 4.29
C TYR A 281 -13.86 4.67 3.68
N LEU A 282 -14.30 4.35 2.46
CA LEU A 282 -13.78 3.23 1.68
C LEU A 282 -12.76 3.73 0.65
N ILE A 283 -11.49 3.40 0.85
CA ILE A 283 -10.42 3.70 -0.11
C ILE A 283 -10.21 2.45 -0.96
N SER A 284 -10.70 2.49 -2.20
CA SER A 284 -10.62 1.42 -3.19
C SER A 284 -9.48 1.68 -4.17
N ASP A 285 -8.41 0.92 -4.06
CA ASP A 285 -7.29 0.97 -5.03
C ASP A 285 -7.61 0.06 -6.21
N GLU A 286 -7.96 0.68 -7.33
CA GLU A 286 -8.43 0.03 -8.56
C GLU A 286 -7.40 0.08 -9.70
N VAL A 287 -6.12 0.24 -9.39
CA VAL A 287 -5.04 0.39 -10.40
C VAL A 287 -4.89 -0.80 -11.34
N TYR A 288 -5.46 -1.96 -11.00
CA TYR A 288 -5.45 -3.17 -11.83
C TYR A 288 -6.79 -3.43 -12.54
N MET A 289 -7.74 -2.49 -12.58
CA MET A 289 -9.06 -2.69 -13.15
C MET A 289 -9.03 -3.19 -14.61
N ASP A 290 -8.04 -2.78 -15.41
CA ASP A 290 -7.87 -3.25 -16.80
C ASP A 290 -7.19 -4.62 -16.90
N TYR A 291 -6.57 -5.10 -15.84
CA TYR A 291 -6.04 -6.46 -15.72
C TYR A 291 -7.02 -7.35 -14.98
N CYS A 292 -8.30 -7.24 -15.27
CA CYS A 292 -9.33 -8.14 -14.76
C CYS A 292 -9.71 -9.16 -15.83
N PHE A 293 -9.60 -10.45 -15.51
CA PHE A 293 -9.91 -11.57 -16.40
C PHE A 293 -11.29 -12.17 -16.12
N ALA A 294 -12.02 -11.55 -15.18
CA ALA A 294 -13.38 -11.87 -14.80
C ALA A 294 -14.29 -10.64 -14.98
N HIS A 295 -15.50 -10.70 -14.42
CA HIS A 295 -16.36 -9.51 -14.38
C HIS A 295 -15.85 -8.54 -13.31
N TYR A 296 -15.49 -7.33 -13.72
CA TYR A 296 -15.04 -6.26 -12.83
C TYR A 296 -16.19 -5.34 -12.43
N ALA A 297 -16.24 -4.95 -11.16
CA ALA A 297 -17.11 -3.92 -10.63
C ALA A 297 -16.29 -2.88 -9.88
N SER A 298 -16.52 -1.59 -10.14
CA SER A 298 -15.90 -0.50 -9.39
C SER A 298 -16.69 -0.21 -8.12
N ALA A 299 -15.99 0.19 -7.05
CA ALA A 299 -16.64 0.65 -5.82
C ALA A 299 -17.53 1.90 -6.06
N LEU A 300 -17.26 2.69 -7.11
CA LEU A 300 -18.09 3.83 -7.49
C LEU A 300 -19.53 3.44 -7.86
N GLU A 301 -19.75 2.22 -8.37
CA GLU A 301 -21.08 1.73 -8.77
C GLU A 301 -22.04 1.59 -7.59
N SER A 302 -21.53 1.57 -6.36
CA SER A 302 -22.36 1.47 -5.16
C SER A 302 -23.15 2.73 -4.82
N GLY A 303 -22.71 3.89 -5.32
CA GLY A 303 -23.28 5.19 -4.94
C GLY A 303 -22.99 5.62 -3.49
N TYR A 304 -22.17 4.87 -2.74
CA TYR A 304 -21.78 5.25 -1.38
C TYR A 304 -20.89 6.50 -1.41
N GLU A 305 -21.34 7.58 -0.75
CA GLU A 305 -20.67 8.89 -0.81
C GLU A 305 -19.24 8.90 -0.26
N ASN A 306 -18.94 8.03 0.73
CA ASN A 306 -17.62 7.96 1.34
C ASN A 306 -16.66 7.00 0.61
N VAL A 307 -16.95 6.62 -0.63
CA VAL A 307 -16.01 5.91 -1.49
C VAL A 307 -14.96 6.89 -2.03
N ILE A 308 -13.71 6.47 -1.96
CA ILE A 308 -12.56 7.12 -2.61
C ILE A 308 -11.92 6.07 -3.51
N VAL A 309 -12.05 6.24 -4.83
CA VAL A 309 -11.37 5.37 -5.78
C VAL A 309 -10.02 5.96 -6.15
N VAL A 310 -8.99 5.12 -6.13
CA VAL A 310 -7.64 5.44 -6.59
C VAL A 310 -7.34 4.66 -7.85
N ASN A 311 -6.80 5.34 -8.85
CA ASN A 311 -6.38 4.68 -10.09
C ASN A 311 -5.09 5.29 -10.66
N SER A 312 -4.52 4.64 -11.69
CA SER A 312 -3.25 5.02 -12.29
C SER A 312 -3.15 4.60 -13.75
N PHE A 313 -2.44 5.38 -14.54
CA PHE A 313 -2.08 5.03 -15.91
C PHE A 313 -0.91 4.03 -15.99
N SER A 314 -0.27 3.76 -14.85
CA SER A 314 0.96 2.96 -14.77
C SER A 314 0.81 1.55 -15.32
N LYS A 315 -0.34 0.89 -15.09
CA LYS A 315 -0.53 -0.52 -15.47
C LYS A 315 -1.22 -0.65 -16.81
N SER A 316 -2.33 0.02 -16.98
CA SER A 316 -3.19 -0.07 -18.17
C SER A 316 -2.47 0.33 -19.46
N TRP A 317 -1.58 1.32 -19.40
CA TRP A 317 -0.86 1.84 -20.57
C TRP A 317 0.67 1.72 -20.46
N GLY A 318 1.22 0.95 -19.50
CA GLY A 318 2.67 0.82 -19.33
C GLY A 318 3.38 2.13 -18.98
N MET A 319 2.68 3.06 -18.32
CA MET A 319 3.17 4.41 -18.01
C MET A 319 3.76 4.51 -16.60
N THR A 320 4.51 3.49 -16.14
CA THR A 320 5.04 3.46 -14.78
C THR A 320 5.98 4.63 -14.48
N GLY A 321 6.86 4.98 -15.41
CA GLY A 321 7.81 6.08 -15.33
C GLY A 321 7.20 7.48 -15.51
N TYR A 322 6.00 7.61 -16.07
CA TYR A 322 5.31 8.91 -16.27
C TYR A 322 4.79 9.50 -14.96
N ARG A 323 4.66 8.70 -13.93
CA ARG A 323 4.16 9.12 -12.62
C ARG A 323 2.84 9.86 -12.69
N ILE A 324 1.80 9.25 -13.26
CA ILE A 324 0.46 9.83 -13.34
C ILE A 324 -0.62 8.85 -12.92
N GLY A 325 -1.58 9.35 -12.16
CA GLY A 325 -2.76 8.67 -11.66
C GLY A 325 -3.80 9.68 -11.23
N TYR A 326 -4.84 9.21 -10.57
CA TYR A 326 -5.91 10.08 -10.08
C TYR A 326 -6.64 9.42 -8.91
N LEU A 327 -7.37 10.25 -8.16
CA LEU A 327 -8.40 9.77 -7.24
C LEU A 327 -9.76 10.41 -7.59
N VAL A 328 -10.82 9.70 -7.23
CA VAL A 328 -12.21 10.13 -7.33
C VAL A 328 -12.83 10.05 -5.96
N ALA A 329 -13.41 11.15 -5.47
CA ALA A 329 -14.03 11.22 -4.16
C ALA A 329 -15.14 12.27 -4.15
N LYS A 330 -15.96 12.31 -3.11
CA LYS A 330 -16.89 13.43 -2.90
C LYS A 330 -16.13 14.77 -2.83
N ARG A 331 -16.77 15.85 -3.24
CA ARG A 331 -16.14 17.16 -3.48
C ARG A 331 -15.28 17.64 -2.31
N GLU A 332 -15.75 17.54 -1.06
CA GLU A 332 -15.00 18.03 0.10
C GLU A 332 -13.68 17.24 0.31
N VAL A 333 -13.67 15.93 0.01
CA VAL A 333 -12.46 15.09 0.07
C VAL A 333 -11.54 15.43 -1.09
N ALA A 334 -12.08 15.60 -2.30
CA ALA A 334 -11.31 16.01 -3.47
C ALA A 334 -10.66 17.39 -3.28
N ASP A 335 -11.35 18.35 -2.66
CA ASP A 335 -10.81 19.66 -2.34
C ASP A 335 -9.67 19.59 -1.32
N ARG A 336 -9.77 18.72 -0.30
CA ARG A 336 -8.67 18.45 0.62
C ARG A 336 -7.48 17.80 -0.08
N ALA A 337 -7.75 16.80 -0.92
CA ALA A 337 -6.73 16.14 -1.72
C ALA A 337 -5.99 17.11 -2.64
N ALA A 338 -6.71 18.01 -3.32
CA ALA A 338 -6.12 19.04 -4.16
C ALA A 338 -5.22 20.01 -3.38
N ARG A 339 -5.60 20.37 -2.15
CA ARG A 339 -4.73 21.18 -1.27
C ARG A 339 -3.43 20.45 -0.92
N ILE A 340 -3.49 19.15 -0.64
CA ILE A 340 -2.30 18.34 -0.37
C ILE A 340 -1.39 18.31 -1.60
N VAL A 341 -1.94 18.07 -2.79
CA VAL A 341 -1.19 18.13 -4.05
C VAL A 341 -0.54 19.50 -4.23
N SER A 342 -1.30 20.58 -4.04
CA SER A 342 -0.80 21.96 -4.17
C SER A 342 0.37 22.25 -3.20
N GLN A 343 0.27 21.79 -1.96
CA GLN A 343 1.29 22.04 -0.94
C GLN A 343 2.56 21.22 -1.12
N LEU A 344 2.46 20.00 -1.64
CA LEU A 344 3.60 19.09 -1.75
C LEU A 344 4.32 19.18 -3.10
N ILE A 345 3.58 19.39 -4.18
CA ILE A 345 4.14 19.32 -5.54
C ILE A 345 3.61 20.43 -6.49
N THR A 346 2.77 21.32 -6.01
CA THR A 346 2.05 22.34 -6.78
C THR A 346 1.01 21.72 -7.74
N CYS A 347 1.44 20.94 -8.73
CA CYS A 347 0.60 20.21 -9.69
C CYS A 347 1.40 19.04 -10.30
N VAL A 348 0.71 18.11 -10.95
CA VAL A 348 1.35 17.14 -11.85
C VAL A 348 1.79 17.87 -13.13
N PRO A 349 2.99 17.60 -13.69
CA PRO A 349 3.46 18.27 -14.90
C PRO A 349 2.44 18.20 -16.04
N GLU A 350 2.12 19.33 -16.65
CA GLU A 350 1.05 19.41 -17.65
C GLU A 350 1.32 18.57 -18.89
N PHE A 351 2.58 18.50 -19.37
CA PHE A 351 2.95 17.66 -20.50
C PHE A 351 2.72 16.16 -20.24
N VAL A 352 2.86 15.70 -18.97
CA VAL A 352 2.52 14.33 -18.58
C VAL A 352 1.01 14.12 -18.59
N GLN A 353 0.23 15.14 -18.22
CA GLN A 353 -1.23 15.07 -18.26
C GLN A 353 -1.76 15.02 -19.69
N MET A 354 -1.10 15.70 -20.64
CA MET A 354 -1.43 15.62 -22.07
C MET A 354 -1.17 14.20 -22.62
N ALA A 355 -0.06 13.58 -22.22
CA ALA A 355 0.21 12.18 -22.56
C ALA A 355 -0.86 11.22 -21.97
N ALA A 356 -1.31 11.45 -20.73
CA ALA A 356 -2.38 10.68 -20.11
C ALA A 356 -3.73 10.87 -20.82
N LEU A 357 -4.04 12.09 -21.24
CA LEU A 357 -5.22 12.38 -22.07
C LEU A 357 -5.18 11.59 -23.38
N LYS A 358 -4.01 11.55 -24.04
CA LYS A 358 -3.81 10.74 -25.25
C LYS A 358 -3.98 9.24 -24.97
N ALA A 359 -3.50 8.75 -23.82
CA ALA A 359 -3.65 7.36 -23.40
C ALA A 359 -5.12 6.96 -23.22
N LEU A 360 -5.96 7.82 -22.61
CA LEU A 360 -7.39 7.54 -22.41
C LEU A 360 -8.17 7.38 -23.73
N LEU A 361 -7.68 7.97 -24.83
CA LEU A 361 -8.28 7.82 -26.15
C LEU A 361 -7.90 6.48 -26.82
N ASP A 362 -6.94 5.75 -26.26
CA ASP A 362 -6.49 4.45 -26.73
C ASP A 362 -7.12 3.33 -25.88
N GLY A 363 -8.24 2.80 -26.34
CA GLY A 363 -8.93 1.68 -25.72
C GLY A 363 -8.34 0.30 -26.08
N GLU A 364 -7.43 0.21 -27.05
CA GLU A 364 -6.87 -1.07 -27.51
C GLU A 364 -5.67 -1.52 -26.66
N THR A 365 -4.80 -0.60 -26.30
CA THR A 365 -3.59 -0.93 -25.52
C THR A 365 -3.90 -1.61 -24.18
N PRO A 366 -4.84 -1.12 -23.34
CA PRO A 366 -5.18 -1.83 -22.11
C PRO A 366 -5.67 -3.26 -22.35
N ARG A 367 -6.46 -3.50 -23.38
CA ARG A 367 -6.95 -4.85 -23.74
C ARG A 367 -5.81 -5.76 -24.18
N ARG A 368 -4.93 -5.28 -25.04
CA ARG A 368 -3.76 -6.03 -25.52
C ARG A 368 -2.82 -6.37 -24.36
N TYR A 369 -2.52 -5.41 -23.48
CA TYR A 369 -1.63 -5.62 -22.33
C TYR A 369 -2.28 -6.57 -21.30
N SER A 370 -3.56 -6.44 -21.05
CA SER A 370 -4.33 -7.36 -20.23
C SER A 370 -4.23 -8.80 -20.75
N GLN A 371 -4.37 -9.00 -22.07
CA GLN A 371 -4.23 -10.32 -22.66
C GLN A 371 -2.81 -10.90 -22.48
N VAL A 372 -1.77 -10.11 -22.69
CA VAL A 372 -0.37 -10.53 -22.47
C VAL A 372 -0.16 -10.95 -21.01
N ILE A 373 -0.64 -10.16 -20.06
CA ILE A 373 -0.53 -10.48 -18.64
C ILE A 373 -1.32 -11.75 -18.30
N ARG A 374 -2.52 -11.92 -18.82
CA ARG A 374 -3.34 -13.12 -18.63
C ARG A 374 -2.60 -14.38 -19.09
N GLU A 375 -2.03 -14.37 -20.30
CA GLU A 375 -1.26 -15.50 -20.84
C GLU A 375 -0.03 -15.85 -19.98
N ARG A 376 0.64 -14.83 -19.42
CA ARG A 376 1.77 -15.02 -18.52
C ARG A 376 1.35 -15.57 -17.15
N ILE A 377 0.23 -15.11 -16.61
CA ILE A 377 -0.37 -15.69 -15.40
C ILE A 377 -0.73 -17.17 -15.62
N GLU A 378 -1.35 -17.49 -16.74
CA GLU A 378 -1.66 -18.87 -17.10
C GLU A 378 -0.40 -19.74 -17.24
N LEU A 379 0.69 -19.18 -17.75
CA LEU A 379 2.00 -19.83 -17.80
C LEU A 379 2.54 -20.11 -16.39
N ILE A 380 2.55 -19.10 -15.50
CA ILE A 380 2.98 -19.27 -14.11
C ILE A 380 2.15 -20.34 -13.42
N CYS A 381 0.82 -20.33 -13.59
CA CYS A 381 -0.09 -21.30 -12.99
C CYS A 381 0.24 -22.72 -13.45
N ARG A 382 0.45 -22.96 -14.75
CA ARG A 382 0.84 -24.29 -15.25
C ARG A 382 2.14 -24.81 -14.64
N GLU A 383 3.15 -23.94 -14.51
CA GLU A 383 4.42 -24.33 -13.88
C GLU A 383 4.28 -24.61 -12.38
N LEU A 384 3.43 -23.84 -11.68
CA LEU A 384 3.11 -24.08 -10.27
C LEU A 384 2.33 -25.38 -10.07
N ASP A 385 1.38 -25.70 -10.95
CA ASP A 385 0.65 -26.99 -10.94
C ASP A 385 1.61 -28.18 -11.12
N ARG A 386 2.60 -28.04 -12.02
CA ARG A 386 3.62 -29.07 -12.29
C ARG A 386 4.48 -29.40 -11.07
N ILE A 387 4.76 -28.39 -10.24
CA ILE A 387 5.55 -28.58 -8.99
C ILE A 387 4.67 -28.85 -7.77
N GLY A 388 3.34 -28.92 -7.92
CA GLY A 388 2.40 -29.20 -6.83
C GLY A 388 2.23 -28.04 -5.83
N ALA A 389 2.53 -26.82 -6.19
CA ALA A 389 2.35 -25.65 -5.32
C ALA A 389 0.87 -25.31 -5.17
N ARG A 390 0.45 -24.93 -3.96
CA ARG A 390 -0.94 -24.56 -3.68
C ARG A 390 -1.12 -23.04 -3.85
N TYR A 391 -2.12 -22.63 -4.62
CA TYR A 391 -2.48 -21.22 -4.82
C TYR A 391 -3.96 -21.11 -5.18
N VAL A 392 -4.52 -19.90 -5.05
CA VAL A 392 -5.81 -19.57 -5.66
C VAL A 392 -5.55 -19.01 -7.06
N LYS A 393 -6.23 -19.53 -8.08
CA LYS A 393 -6.05 -19.06 -9.46
C LYS A 393 -6.39 -17.59 -9.57
N PRO A 394 -5.45 -16.72 -10.03
CA PRO A 394 -5.70 -15.31 -10.20
C PRO A 394 -6.79 -15.03 -11.23
N LEU A 395 -7.66 -14.10 -10.92
CA LEU A 395 -8.71 -13.58 -11.81
C LEU A 395 -8.41 -12.16 -12.30
N GLY A 396 -7.27 -11.58 -11.87
CA GLY A 396 -6.83 -10.26 -12.28
C GLY A 396 -5.47 -9.90 -11.73
N ALA A 397 -5.11 -8.62 -11.81
CA ALA A 397 -3.80 -8.07 -11.56
C ALA A 397 -2.70 -8.74 -12.40
N MET A 398 -1.47 -8.75 -11.91
CA MET A 398 -0.33 -9.33 -12.61
C MET A 398 0.50 -10.24 -11.70
N TYR A 399 -0.15 -10.88 -10.71
CA TYR A 399 0.54 -11.64 -9.66
C TYR A 399 -0.10 -12.99 -9.43
N VAL A 400 0.76 -13.92 -8.97
CA VAL A 400 0.35 -15.19 -8.35
C VAL A 400 0.99 -15.26 -6.98
N PHE A 401 0.24 -15.77 -5.99
CA PHE A 401 0.68 -15.84 -4.59
C PHE A 401 0.63 -17.30 -4.10
N PRO A 402 1.59 -18.15 -4.53
CA PRO A 402 1.63 -19.55 -4.15
C PRO A 402 2.20 -19.76 -2.75
N ARG A 403 1.66 -20.77 -2.06
CA ARG A 403 2.29 -21.39 -0.89
C ARG A 403 3.37 -22.34 -1.38
N ILE A 404 4.62 -22.11 -0.98
CA ILE A 404 5.79 -22.87 -1.41
C ILE A 404 6.50 -23.58 -0.25
N GLY A 405 6.07 -23.32 0.98
CA GLY A 405 6.61 -23.93 2.19
C GLY A 405 5.53 -24.44 3.13
N GLY A 406 5.96 -25.21 4.13
CA GLY A 406 5.14 -25.66 5.27
C GLY A 406 5.38 -24.82 6.51
N ASP A 407 4.95 -25.35 7.67
CA ASP A 407 5.13 -24.72 8.98
C ASP A 407 6.63 -24.50 9.26
N GLY A 408 6.96 -23.31 9.75
CA GLY A 408 8.34 -22.90 10.02
C GLY A 408 9.15 -22.46 8.80
N PHE A 409 8.51 -22.36 7.61
CA PHE A 409 9.17 -21.83 6.43
C PHE A 409 9.33 -20.30 6.52
N ASP A 410 10.47 -19.77 6.05
CA ASP A 410 10.77 -18.36 5.98
C ASP A 410 10.96 -17.92 4.52
N SER A 411 9.91 -17.33 3.94
CA SER A 411 9.95 -16.83 2.55
C SER A 411 10.96 -15.71 2.35
N ALA A 412 11.34 -14.97 3.38
CA ALA A 412 12.34 -13.91 3.28
C ALA A 412 13.75 -14.49 3.14
N GLU A 413 14.07 -15.51 3.93
CA GLU A 413 15.31 -16.28 3.79
C GLU A 413 15.39 -17.00 2.44
N MET A 414 14.27 -17.62 2.03
CA MET A 414 14.17 -18.28 0.72
C MET A 414 14.39 -17.28 -0.45
N ALA A 415 13.78 -16.10 -0.40
CA ALA A 415 13.94 -15.08 -1.45
C ALA A 415 15.39 -14.60 -1.56
N LEU A 416 16.09 -14.40 -0.44
CA LEU A 416 17.50 -14.06 -0.44
C LEU A 416 18.37 -15.18 -1.01
N ARG A 417 18.15 -16.39 -0.55
CA ARG A 417 18.90 -17.58 -1.01
C ARG A 417 18.72 -17.81 -2.51
N LEU A 418 17.48 -17.67 -3.01
CA LEU A 418 17.15 -17.82 -4.43
C LEU A 418 17.86 -16.74 -5.27
N LEU A 419 17.87 -15.50 -4.81
CA LEU A 419 18.58 -14.41 -5.47
C LEU A 419 20.10 -14.64 -5.49
N GLU A 420 20.70 -15.04 -4.37
CA GLU A 420 22.13 -15.23 -4.25
C GLU A 420 22.65 -16.44 -5.03
N LYS A 421 21.92 -17.56 -5.01
CA LYS A 421 22.35 -18.81 -5.63
C LYS A 421 21.93 -18.97 -7.08
N ARG A 422 20.74 -18.48 -7.42
CA ARG A 422 20.10 -18.72 -8.73
C ARG A 422 19.88 -17.46 -9.55
N ARG A 423 20.17 -16.28 -8.98
CA ARG A 423 19.92 -14.99 -9.65
C ARG A 423 18.43 -14.79 -10.00
N VAL A 424 17.53 -15.33 -9.20
CA VAL A 424 16.09 -15.14 -9.35
C VAL A 424 15.57 -14.33 -8.17
N ALA A 425 14.92 -13.21 -8.46
CA ALA A 425 14.30 -12.35 -7.47
C ALA A 425 12.79 -12.68 -7.37
N VAL A 426 12.30 -12.91 -6.16
CA VAL A 426 10.87 -13.07 -5.85
C VAL A 426 10.51 -12.20 -4.64
N ALA A 427 9.25 -11.80 -4.52
CA ALA A 427 8.84 -11.04 -3.34
C ALA A 427 8.38 -12.01 -2.21
N PRO A 428 8.98 -11.93 -1.00
CA PRO A 428 8.59 -12.79 0.09
C PRO A 428 7.18 -12.47 0.57
N GLY A 429 6.43 -13.49 0.97
CA GLY A 429 5.06 -13.34 1.47
C GLY A 429 4.98 -12.49 2.74
N THR A 430 6.02 -12.54 3.56
CA THR A 430 6.17 -11.68 4.75
C THR A 430 6.15 -10.18 4.43
N ALA A 431 6.43 -9.76 3.19
CA ALA A 431 6.30 -8.37 2.76
C ALA A 431 4.84 -7.90 2.67
N PHE A 432 3.87 -8.80 2.52
CA PHE A 432 2.44 -8.49 2.32
C PHE A 432 1.57 -8.73 3.56
N GLY A 433 2.17 -9.19 4.64
CA GLY A 433 1.50 -9.54 5.90
C GLY A 433 2.25 -10.65 6.60
N ASP A 434 1.55 -11.44 7.43
CA ASP A 434 2.10 -12.57 8.15
C ASP A 434 1.84 -13.87 7.36
N TYR A 435 2.57 -14.01 6.25
CA TYR A 435 2.46 -15.13 5.29
C TYR A 435 3.85 -15.70 4.96
N PRO A 436 4.56 -16.27 5.94
CA PRO A 436 5.93 -16.73 5.75
C PRO A 436 6.07 -17.91 4.79
N GLU A 437 5.01 -18.70 4.56
CA GLU A 437 5.03 -19.85 3.64
C GLU A 437 4.82 -19.47 2.17
N PHE A 438 4.53 -18.19 1.88
CA PHE A 438 4.15 -17.71 0.55
C PHE A 438 5.25 -16.88 -0.09
N ILE A 439 5.20 -16.82 -1.43
CA ILE A 439 5.93 -15.82 -2.23
C ILE A 439 4.97 -15.17 -3.22
N ARG A 440 5.27 -13.95 -3.67
CA ARG A 440 4.58 -13.35 -4.80
C ARG A 440 5.45 -13.46 -6.04
N LEU A 441 4.86 -13.97 -7.12
CA LEU A 441 5.40 -14.01 -8.46
C LEU A 441 4.70 -12.99 -9.34
N SER A 442 5.46 -12.24 -10.13
CA SER A 442 4.95 -11.22 -11.06
C SER A 442 5.02 -11.70 -12.51
N ALA A 443 3.96 -11.44 -13.27
CA ALA A 443 3.90 -11.65 -14.73
C ALA A 443 4.44 -10.46 -15.53
N GLY A 444 5.22 -9.57 -14.90
CA GLY A 444 5.72 -8.33 -15.49
C GLY A 444 6.87 -8.50 -16.49
N THR A 445 7.48 -9.68 -16.59
CA THR A 445 8.60 -9.96 -17.50
C THR A 445 8.22 -10.90 -18.63
N SER A 446 9.13 -11.13 -19.60
CA SER A 446 8.87 -11.97 -20.78
C SER A 446 8.55 -13.44 -20.44
N LYS A 447 7.87 -14.16 -21.34
CA LYS A 447 7.59 -15.59 -21.16
C LYS A 447 8.85 -16.42 -20.98
N GLU A 448 9.94 -16.07 -21.68
CA GLU A 448 11.22 -16.77 -21.61
C GLU A 448 11.87 -16.58 -20.23
N GLU A 449 11.88 -15.37 -19.71
CA GLU A 449 12.44 -15.08 -18.38
C GLU A 449 11.59 -15.72 -17.28
N LEU A 450 10.25 -15.71 -17.42
CA LEU A 450 9.35 -16.41 -16.50
C LEU A 450 9.66 -17.89 -16.42
N LEU A 451 9.76 -18.59 -17.58
CA LEU A 451 10.05 -20.01 -17.63
C LEU A 451 11.42 -20.33 -16.99
N THR A 452 12.43 -19.53 -17.30
CA THR A 452 13.77 -19.72 -16.73
C THR A 452 13.76 -19.50 -15.21
N GLY A 453 13.16 -18.40 -14.74
CA GLY A 453 13.07 -18.10 -13.32
C GLY A 453 12.28 -19.15 -12.53
N LEU A 454 11.15 -19.62 -13.08
CA LEU A 454 10.32 -20.67 -12.45
C LEU A 454 11.06 -22.02 -12.37
N ARG A 455 11.80 -22.41 -13.41
CA ARG A 455 12.65 -23.61 -13.38
C ARG A 455 13.72 -23.53 -12.30
N LEU A 456 14.41 -22.39 -12.20
CA LEU A 456 15.44 -22.17 -11.18
C LEU A 456 14.85 -22.12 -9.75
N LEU A 457 13.64 -21.60 -9.59
CA LEU A 457 12.87 -21.67 -8.33
C LEU A 457 12.61 -23.13 -7.94
N GLU A 458 12.12 -23.95 -8.87
CA GLU A 458 11.87 -25.38 -8.64
C GLU A 458 13.14 -26.12 -8.22
N GLU A 459 14.26 -25.88 -8.92
CA GLU A 459 15.55 -26.49 -8.59
C GLU A 459 16.00 -26.15 -7.16
N GLU A 460 15.79 -24.89 -6.74
CA GLU A 460 16.16 -24.47 -5.39
C GLU A 460 15.24 -25.09 -4.33
N LEU A 461 13.92 -25.15 -4.55
CA LEU A 461 12.97 -25.83 -3.66
C LEU A 461 13.36 -27.30 -3.46
N LYS A 462 13.64 -28.04 -4.54
CA LYS A 462 14.10 -29.42 -4.49
C LYS A 462 15.42 -29.59 -3.73
N SER A 463 16.33 -28.62 -3.81
CA SER A 463 17.60 -28.66 -3.10
C SER A 463 17.40 -28.51 -1.57
N MET A 464 16.39 -27.73 -1.14
CA MET A 464 16.07 -27.54 0.26
C MET A 464 15.45 -28.80 0.89
N ASP A 465 14.59 -29.51 0.16
CA ASP A 465 13.98 -30.75 0.63
C ASP A 465 14.99 -31.89 0.83
N ARG A 466 16.08 -31.91 0.05
CA ARG A 466 17.16 -32.90 0.20
C ARG A 466 18.11 -32.62 1.37
N THR A 467 18.01 -31.44 1.97
CA THR A 467 18.92 -31.01 3.06
C THR A 467 18.26 -31.14 4.43
N LYS A 468 16.95 -31.46 4.48
CA LYS A 468 16.21 -31.87 5.66
C LYS A 468 16.26 -33.38 5.83
#